data_12079f25563cfbee4bf749c11a77ea44
#
_entry.id   12079f25563cfbee4bf749c11a77ea44
#
_cell.length_a   1.000
_cell.length_b   1.000
_cell.length_c   1.000
_cell.angle_alpha   90.00
_cell.angle_beta   90.00
_cell.angle_gamma   90.00
#
_symmetry.space_group_name_H-M   'P 1'
#
loop_
_entity.id
_entity.type
_entity.pdbx_description
1 polymer ?
#
loop_
_entity_poly.entity_id
_entity_poly.type
_entity_poly.pdbx_seq_one_letter_code
_entity_poly.pdbx_strand_id
1 'polypeptide(L)'
;FAKRNAILLVHDNPYSHILNSSPKSLLGLPGGKEVGLELNSLSKTFNIPGWRVGMLCGKAEWIEATLKVKSNMDSGMFLGLQKGATVALLLGKPWFERQNEIYASRRKLVWKLADYLGLTYDLEAAGLFVWCRVPAGSSAEALVDQLLYEKNIFITPGKIFGSEGNEYVRISLCL
;
A
#
# COMPACT_ATOMS: atom_id res chain seq x y z
N PHE A 1 0.18 23.08 -9.65
CA PHE A 1 -1.19 23.22 -9.18
C PHE A 1 -1.21 23.55 -7.67
N ALA A 2 -0.72 22.67 -6.80
CA ALA A 2 -0.80 22.81 -5.34
C ALA A 2 -0.24 24.15 -4.82
N LYS A 3 0.97 24.52 -5.27
CA LYS A 3 1.61 25.79 -4.86
C LYS A 3 0.78 27.01 -5.26
N ARG A 4 0.19 27.03 -6.48
CA ARG A 4 -0.62 28.13 -6.97
C ARG A 4 -1.96 28.27 -6.24
N ASN A 5 -2.47 27.21 -5.66
CA ASN A 5 -3.77 27.16 -5.00
C ASN A 5 -3.66 27.02 -3.48
N ALA A 6 -2.47 27.17 -2.90
CA ALA A 6 -2.18 27.04 -1.48
C ALA A 6 -2.72 25.71 -0.88
N ILE A 7 -2.55 24.61 -1.63
CA ILE A 7 -3.00 23.26 -1.22
C ILE A 7 -1.83 22.48 -0.65
N LEU A 8 -1.99 21.92 0.53
CA LEU A 8 -1.07 20.93 1.10
C LEU A 8 -1.37 19.55 0.49
N LEU A 9 -0.35 18.94 -0.11
CA LEU A 9 -0.42 17.57 -0.60
C LEU A 9 0.05 16.61 0.48
N VAL A 10 -0.74 15.58 0.75
CA VAL A 10 -0.36 14.48 1.64
C VAL A 10 -0.21 13.21 0.80
N HIS A 11 1.00 12.69 0.72
CA HIS A 11 1.30 11.45 0.02
C HIS A 11 1.34 10.30 1.02
N ASP A 12 0.28 9.49 1.03
CA ASP A 12 0.25 8.23 1.79
C ASP A 12 0.97 7.13 0.98
N ASN A 13 2.19 6.80 1.41
CA ASN A 13 3.13 6.00 0.63
C ASN A 13 3.67 4.75 1.36
N PRO A 14 2.80 3.85 1.86
CA PRO A 14 3.22 2.69 2.63
C PRO A 14 3.77 1.53 1.77
N TYR A 15 3.54 1.55 0.45
CA TYR A 15 3.89 0.45 -0.47
C TYR A 15 5.05 0.77 -1.40
N SER A 16 5.79 1.84 -1.16
CA SER A 16 6.79 2.42 -2.05
C SER A 16 7.81 1.42 -2.62
N HIS A 17 8.25 0.46 -1.81
CA HIS A 17 9.29 -0.51 -2.18
C HIS A 17 8.76 -1.91 -2.51
N ILE A 18 7.44 -2.09 -2.63
CA ILE A 18 6.86 -3.41 -2.86
C ILE A 18 6.51 -3.59 -4.33
N LEU A 19 7.21 -4.53 -5.00
CA LEU A 19 7.04 -4.83 -6.41
C LEU A 19 7.05 -3.56 -7.29
N ASN A 20 7.87 -2.58 -6.90
CA ASN A 20 7.97 -1.28 -7.55
C ASN A 20 9.43 -1.04 -7.98
N SER A 21 9.65 -1.05 -9.28
CA SER A 21 10.97 -0.84 -9.88
C SER A 21 11.43 0.63 -9.85
N SER A 22 10.49 1.57 -9.66
CA SER A 22 10.76 3.01 -9.64
C SER A 22 9.99 3.71 -8.52
N PRO A 23 10.35 3.45 -7.25
CA PRO A 23 9.69 4.10 -6.12
C PRO A 23 9.86 5.62 -6.18
N LYS A 24 8.74 6.33 -6.01
CA LYS A 24 8.73 7.80 -6.07
C LYS A 24 8.33 8.38 -4.71
N SER A 25 8.98 9.50 -4.37
CA SER A 25 8.60 10.32 -3.22
C SER A 25 8.11 11.68 -3.71
N LEU A 26 7.00 12.15 -3.15
CA LEU A 26 6.51 13.52 -3.38
C LEU A 26 7.59 14.55 -3.01
N LEU A 27 8.31 14.30 -1.92
CA LEU A 27 9.35 15.22 -1.42
C LEU A 27 10.60 15.25 -2.31
N GLY A 28 10.77 14.25 -3.20
CA GLY A 28 11.84 14.21 -4.19
C GLY A 28 11.54 14.98 -5.47
N LEU A 29 10.30 15.41 -5.68
CA LEU A 29 9.91 16.18 -6.87
C LEU A 29 10.28 17.66 -6.73
N PRO A 30 10.59 18.38 -7.84
CA PRO A 30 10.79 19.81 -7.80
C PRO A 30 9.60 20.53 -7.17
N GLY A 31 9.85 21.32 -6.11
CA GLY A 31 8.80 22.01 -5.34
C GLY A 31 8.00 21.12 -4.39
N GLY A 32 8.22 19.81 -4.39
CA GLY A 32 7.49 18.87 -3.53
C GLY A 32 7.64 19.18 -2.04
N LYS A 33 8.85 19.52 -1.60
CA LYS A 33 9.12 19.90 -0.20
C LYS A 33 8.43 21.19 0.26
N GLU A 34 7.97 22.01 -0.67
CA GLU A 34 7.30 23.26 -0.35
C GLU A 34 5.81 23.08 -0.06
N VAL A 35 5.19 22.05 -0.59
CA VAL A 35 3.75 21.82 -0.53
C VAL A 35 3.37 20.42 -0.07
N GLY A 36 4.36 19.57 0.27
CA GLY A 36 4.14 18.16 0.52
C GLY A 36 4.45 17.69 1.92
N LEU A 37 3.60 16.79 2.42
CA LEU A 37 3.87 15.84 3.50
C LEU A 37 3.87 14.43 2.93
N GLU A 38 4.75 13.57 3.41
CA GLU A 38 4.78 12.16 3.05
C GLU A 38 4.64 11.29 4.29
N LEU A 39 3.65 10.40 4.25
CA LEU A 39 3.41 9.37 5.25
C LEU A 39 4.05 8.07 4.76
N ASN A 40 4.94 7.50 5.55
CA ASN A 40 5.54 6.20 5.29
C ASN A 40 5.24 5.24 6.42
N SER A 41 5.15 3.95 6.11
CA SER A 41 4.88 2.91 7.09
C SER A 41 5.90 1.79 7.01
N LEU A 42 6.38 1.32 8.15
CA LEU A 42 7.25 0.15 8.21
C LEU A 42 6.45 -1.16 8.12
N SER A 43 5.13 -1.09 8.29
CA SER A 43 4.24 -2.24 8.32
C SER A 43 4.37 -3.14 7.09
N LYS A 44 4.44 -2.52 5.90
CA LYS A 44 4.45 -3.25 4.62
C LYS A 44 5.89 -3.42 4.11
N THR A 45 6.65 -2.35 4.13
CA THR A 45 8.03 -2.31 3.62
C THR A 45 8.95 -3.27 4.38
N PHE A 46 8.76 -3.41 5.70
CA PHE A 46 9.59 -4.28 6.56
C PHE A 46 8.83 -5.48 7.12
N ASN A 47 7.62 -5.73 6.65
CA ASN A 47 6.77 -6.87 7.06
C ASN A 47 6.55 -6.95 8.58
N ILE A 48 6.34 -5.81 9.24
CA ILE A 48 6.09 -5.67 10.67
C ILE A 48 4.77 -4.93 10.97
N PRO A 49 3.63 -5.37 10.42
CA PRO A 49 2.37 -4.63 10.55
C PRO A 49 1.89 -4.49 12.00
N GLY A 50 2.18 -5.49 12.85
CA GLY A 50 1.80 -5.50 14.27
C GLY A 50 2.54 -4.46 15.12
N TRP A 51 3.67 -3.94 14.65
CA TRP A 51 4.46 -2.97 15.41
C TRP A 51 3.89 -1.55 15.39
N ARG A 52 3.00 -1.23 14.48
CA ARG A 52 2.33 0.06 14.35
C ARG A 52 3.29 1.25 14.26
N VAL A 53 4.36 1.11 13.47
CA VAL A 53 5.38 2.14 13.29
C VAL A 53 5.26 2.75 11.89
N GLY A 54 5.26 4.07 11.84
CA GLY A 54 5.30 4.88 10.64
C GLY A 54 6.06 6.18 10.87
N MET A 55 6.24 6.95 9.83
CA MET A 55 6.90 8.24 9.88
C MET A 55 6.17 9.27 9.03
N LEU A 56 6.22 10.52 9.46
CA LEU A 56 5.76 11.68 8.73
C LEU A 56 6.99 12.52 8.35
N CYS A 57 7.13 12.81 7.08
CA CYS A 57 8.23 13.61 6.53
C CYS A 57 7.68 14.85 5.83
N GLY A 58 8.36 16.00 5.98
CA GLY A 58 7.96 17.25 5.35
C GLY A 58 8.56 18.47 6.05
N LYS A 59 7.97 19.65 5.81
CA LYS A 59 8.38 20.89 6.49
C LYS A 59 8.16 20.82 7.99
N ALA A 60 9.06 21.43 8.75
CA ALA A 60 9.00 21.50 10.22
C ALA A 60 7.66 22.06 10.71
N GLU A 61 7.17 23.14 10.11
CA GLU A 61 5.91 23.79 10.50
C GLU A 61 4.69 22.84 10.49
N TRP A 62 4.60 21.96 9.52
CA TRP A 62 3.51 20.99 9.41
C TRP A 62 3.71 19.77 10.30
N ILE A 63 4.95 19.35 10.48
CA ILE A 63 5.30 18.29 11.44
C ILE A 63 4.98 18.77 12.87
N GLU A 64 5.34 19.99 13.22
CA GLU A 64 5.03 20.61 14.52
C GLU A 64 3.52 20.72 14.75
N ALA A 65 2.77 21.18 13.73
CA ALA A 65 1.31 21.27 13.82
C ALA A 65 0.69 19.88 14.04
N THR A 66 1.18 18.85 13.31
CA THR A 66 0.73 17.48 13.49
C THR A 66 1.10 16.95 14.87
N LEU A 67 2.30 17.24 15.35
CA LEU A 67 2.77 16.81 16.67
C LEU A 67 1.95 17.42 17.82
N LYS A 68 1.50 18.67 17.68
CA LYS A 68 0.59 19.30 18.67
C LYS A 68 -0.70 18.50 18.84
N VAL A 69 -1.28 17.99 17.76
CA VAL A 69 -2.48 17.14 17.82
C VAL A 69 -2.13 15.77 18.36
N LYS A 70 -1.11 15.13 17.79
CA LYS A 70 -0.71 13.77 18.15
C LYS A 70 -0.32 13.63 19.62
N SER A 71 0.41 14.58 20.19
CA SER A 71 0.83 14.56 21.59
C SER A 71 -0.33 14.65 22.59
N ASN A 72 -1.51 15.07 22.14
CA ASN A 72 -2.73 15.04 22.94
C ASN A 72 -3.58 13.78 22.71
N MET A 73 -3.28 12.98 21.67
CA MET A 73 -4.01 11.76 21.35
C MET A 73 -3.38 10.52 21.98
N ASP A 74 -2.06 10.48 22.06
CA ASP A 74 -1.32 9.35 22.64
C ASP A 74 -0.07 9.80 23.40
N SER A 75 0.38 8.97 24.32
CA SER A 75 1.69 9.06 24.96
C SER A 75 2.75 8.48 24.03
N GLY A 76 4.02 8.63 24.34
CA GLY A 76 5.11 8.17 23.48
C GLY A 76 5.07 6.67 23.15
N MET A 77 5.72 6.29 22.03
CA MET A 77 5.86 4.90 21.61
C MET A 77 6.85 4.15 22.48
N PHE A 78 6.58 2.87 22.76
CA PHE A 78 7.49 1.98 23.47
C PHE A 78 8.90 1.98 22.83
N LEU A 79 9.93 2.23 23.65
CA LEU A 79 11.32 2.39 23.19
C LEU A 79 11.85 1.18 22.41
N GLY A 80 11.42 -0.04 22.79
CA GLY A 80 11.80 -1.26 22.08
C GLY A 80 11.38 -1.25 20.60
N LEU A 81 10.17 -0.76 20.29
CA LEU A 81 9.69 -0.60 18.93
C LEU A 81 10.50 0.45 18.15
N GLN A 82 10.86 1.56 18.79
CA GLN A 82 11.66 2.60 18.17
C GLN A 82 13.06 2.08 17.79
N LYS A 83 13.72 1.34 18.70
CA LYS A 83 15.01 0.70 18.43
C LYS A 83 14.92 -0.35 17.33
N GLY A 84 13.89 -1.20 17.36
CA GLY A 84 13.65 -2.18 16.31
C GLY A 84 13.37 -1.53 14.95
N ALA A 85 12.61 -0.45 14.90
CA ALA A 85 12.38 0.34 13.69
C ALA A 85 13.69 0.93 13.13
N THR A 86 14.57 1.42 14.00
CA THR A 86 15.91 1.90 13.60
C THR A 86 16.72 0.79 12.93
N VAL A 87 16.72 -0.42 13.50
CA VAL A 87 17.39 -1.58 12.90
C VAL A 87 16.76 -1.94 11.54
N ALA A 88 15.42 -1.95 11.45
CA ALA A 88 14.72 -2.24 10.20
C ALA A 88 15.13 -1.26 9.09
N LEU A 89 15.19 0.03 9.38
CA LEU A 89 15.60 1.07 8.42
C LEU A 89 17.03 0.91 7.91
N LEU A 90 17.89 0.19 8.63
CA LEU A 90 19.28 -0.08 8.22
C LEU A 90 19.43 -1.33 7.34
N LEU A 91 18.39 -2.13 7.13
CA LEU A 91 18.46 -3.37 6.34
C LEU A 91 18.75 -3.14 4.86
N GLY A 92 18.35 -1.99 4.31
CA GLY A 92 18.70 -1.55 2.97
C GLY A 92 18.16 -2.42 1.82
N LYS A 93 18.79 -2.26 0.66
CA LYS A 93 18.36 -2.86 -0.61
C LYS A 93 18.25 -4.39 -0.60
N PRO A 94 19.18 -5.17 0.01
CA PRO A 94 19.08 -6.64 0.02
C PRO A 94 17.81 -7.17 0.71
N TRP A 95 17.28 -6.44 1.71
CA TRP A 95 16.01 -6.79 2.33
C TRP A 95 14.85 -6.65 1.34
N PHE A 96 14.76 -5.54 0.62
CA PHE A 96 13.70 -5.29 -0.34
C PHE A 96 13.73 -6.28 -1.50
N GLU A 97 14.91 -6.61 -2.02
CA GLU A 97 15.08 -7.59 -3.08
C GLU A 97 14.53 -8.95 -2.68
N ARG A 98 14.93 -9.46 -1.52
CA ARG A 98 14.45 -10.75 -1.00
C ARG A 98 12.94 -10.77 -0.75
N GLN A 99 12.38 -9.69 -0.18
CA GLN A 99 10.92 -9.60 0.02
C GLN A 99 10.18 -9.55 -1.32
N ASN A 100 10.70 -8.82 -2.28
CA ASN A 100 10.09 -8.68 -3.60
C ASN A 100 10.17 -9.99 -4.40
N GLU A 101 11.18 -10.82 -4.23
CA GLU A 101 11.22 -12.18 -4.80
C GLU A 101 10.04 -13.04 -4.31
N ILE A 102 9.75 -13.00 -3.01
CA ILE A 102 8.61 -13.71 -2.42
C ILE A 102 7.30 -13.19 -3.00
N TYR A 103 7.09 -11.87 -3.01
CA TYR A 103 5.87 -11.28 -3.54
C TYR A 103 5.72 -11.48 -5.06
N ALA A 104 6.80 -11.44 -5.82
CA ALA A 104 6.79 -11.75 -7.25
C ALA A 104 6.36 -13.20 -7.52
N SER A 105 6.86 -14.15 -6.72
CA SER A 105 6.46 -15.54 -6.82
C SER A 105 4.96 -15.72 -6.55
N ARG A 106 4.45 -15.11 -5.48
CA ARG A 106 3.02 -15.14 -5.14
C ARG A 106 2.17 -14.47 -6.22
N ARG A 107 2.62 -13.33 -6.74
CA ARG A 107 1.94 -12.61 -7.81
C ARG A 107 1.77 -13.46 -9.07
N LYS A 108 2.79 -14.24 -9.45
CA LYS A 108 2.69 -15.19 -10.57
C LYS A 108 1.60 -16.25 -10.34
N LEU A 109 1.40 -16.72 -9.11
CA LEU A 109 0.32 -17.66 -8.80
C LEU A 109 -1.05 -16.97 -8.88
N VAL A 110 -1.17 -15.75 -8.38
CA VAL A 110 -2.40 -14.95 -8.48
C VAL A 110 -2.74 -14.66 -9.95
N TRP A 111 -1.75 -14.33 -10.78
CA TRP A 111 -1.97 -14.14 -12.21
C TRP A 111 -2.49 -15.41 -12.90
N LYS A 112 -1.93 -16.58 -12.58
CA LYS A 112 -2.46 -17.87 -13.08
C LYS A 112 -3.90 -18.12 -12.66
N LEU A 113 -4.26 -17.79 -11.43
CA LEU A 113 -5.65 -17.85 -10.97
C LEU A 113 -6.54 -16.87 -11.72
N ALA A 114 -6.09 -15.63 -11.90
CA ALA A 114 -6.82 -14.62 -12.65
C ALA A 114 -7.07 -15.06 -14.11
N ASP A 115 -6.03 -15.58 -14.77
CA ASP A 115 -6.14 -16.13 -16.14
C ASP A 115 -7.17 -17.28 -16.21
N TYR A 116 -7.13 -18.19 -15.24
CA TYR A 116 -8.08 -19.31 -15.16
C TYR A 116 -9.53 -18.84 -14.97
N LEU A 117 -9.73 -17.74 -14.24
CA LEU A 117 -11.03 -17.11 -14.00
C LEU A 117 -11.45 -16.14 -15.13
N GLY A 118 -10.63 -15.95 -16.16
CA GLY A 118 -10.89 -15.02 -17.24
C GLY A 118 -10.81 -13.53 -16.84
N LEU A 119 -10.11 -13.22 -15.75
CA LEU A 119 -9.94 -11.85 -15.25
C LEU A 119 -8.82 -11.13 -16.00
N THR A 120 -8.93 -9.82 -16.12
CA THR A 120 -7.86 -8.96 -16.67
C THR A 120 -7.22 -8.14 -15.56
N TYR A 121 -5.90 -7.90 -15.68
CA TYR A 121 -5.11 -7.20 -14.66
C TYR A 121 -3.93 -6.46 -15.30
N ASP A 122 -3.34 -5.53 -14.55
CA ASP A 122 -2.16 -4.78 -14.98
C ASP A 122 -0.87 -5.52 -14.51
N LEU A 123 -0.02 -5.87 -15.47
CA LEU A 123 1.27 -6.53 -15.23
C LEU A 123 2.30 -5.62 -14.54
N GLU A 124 2.18 -4.31 -14.73
CA GLU A 124 3.10 -3.30 -14.19
C GLU A 124 2.66 -2.77 -12.81
N ALA A 125 1.50 -3.22 -12.31
CA ALA A 125 1.00 -2.77 -11.02
C ALA A 125 1.99 -3.07 -9.89
N ALA A 126 2.26 -2.07 -9.06
CA ALA A 126 3.07 -2.19 -7.85
C ALA A 126 2.21 -2.51 -6.62
N GLY A 127 2.86 -2.89 -5.52
CA GLY A 127 2.21 -3.11 -4.23
C GLY A 127 1.81 -4.55 -3.96
N LEU A 128 0.97 -4.73 -2.92
CA LEU A 128 0.60 -6.05 -2.36
C LEU A 128 -0.70 -6.62 -2.89
N PHE A 129 -1.33 -5.97 -3.85
CA PHE A 129 -2.64 -6.35 -4.33
C PHE A 129 -2.65 -6.46 -5.85
N VAL A 130 -3.32 -7.50 -6.35
CA VAL A 130 -3.67 -7.60 -7.76
C VAL A 130 -5.12 -7.15 -7.90
N TRP A 131 -5.32 -6.08 -8.67
CA TRP A 131 -6.63 -5.53 -8.99
C TRP A 131 -7.06 -6.08 -10.34
N CYS A 132 -8.10 -6.92 -10.34
CA CYS A 132 -8.53 -7.65 -11.51
C CYS A 132 -9.93 -7.21 -11.93
N ARG A 133 -10.13 -6.99 -13.22
CA ARG A 133 -11.45 -6.72 -13.79
C ARG A 133 -12.08 -8.04 -14.23
N VAL A 134 -13.37 -8.23 -13.90
CA VAL A 134 -14.15 -9.37 -14.37
C VAL A 134 -14.53 -9.20 -15.85
N PRO A 135 -14.82 -10.29 -16.59
CA PRO A 135 -15.30 -10.20 -17.96
C PRO A 135 -16.56 -9.31 -18.10
N ALA A 136 -16.68 -8.64 -19.24
CA ALA A 136 -17.85 -7.81 -19.51
C ALA A 136 -19.15 -8.61 -19.39
N GLY A 137 -20.14 -8.05 -18.72
CA GLY A 137 -21.41 -8.71 -18.43
C GLY A 137 -21.42 -9.67 -17.25
N SER A 138 -20.26 -9.86 -16.59
CA SER A 138 -20.14 -10.65 -15.35
C SER A 138 -20.25 -9.74 -14.11
N SER A 139 -20.70 -10.31 -13.00
CA SER A 139 -20.76 -9.63 -11.71
C SER A 139 -19.57 -10.05 -10.85
N ALA A 140 -18.74 -9.07 -10.42
CA ALA A 140 -17.64 -9.33 -9.50
C ALA A 140 -18.15 -9.85 -8.15
N GLU A 141 -19.29 -9.37 -7.67
CA GLU A 141 -19.91 -9.82 -6.44
C GLU A 141 -20.38 -11.28 -6.53
N ALA A 142 -21.05 -11.64 -7.62
CA ALA A 142 -21.49 -13.02 -7.85
C ALA A 142 -20.31 -13.99 -7.95
N LEU A 143 -19.21 -13.59 -8.59
CA LEU A 143 -17.97 -14.37 -8.63
C LEU A 143 -17.39 -14.59 -7.23
N VAL A 144 -17.34 -13.53 -6.41
CA VAL A 144 -16.83 -13.62 -5.03
C VAL A 144 -17.69 -14.54 -4.19
N ASP A 145 -19.02 -14.42 -4.27
CA ASP A 145 -19.97 -15.26 -3.55
C ASP A 145 -19.84 -16.73 -3.98
N GLN A 146 -19.76 -17.00 -5.28
CA GLN A 146 -19.56 -18.34 -5.79
C GLN A 146 -18.27 -18.98 -5.26
N LEU A 147 -17.14 -18.25 -5.31
CA LEU A 147 -15.87 -18.73 -4.79
C LEU A 147 -15.93 -18.99 -3.27
N LEU A 148 -16.61 -18.12 -2.54
CA LEU A 148 -16.76 -18.25 -1.08
C LEU A 148 -17.60 -19.46 -0.72
N TYR A 149 -18.80 -19.58 -1.26
CA TYR A 149 -19.77 -20.61 -0.85
C TYR A 149 -19.48 -21.99 -1.46
N GLU A 150 -18.96 -22.05 -2.69
CA GLU A 150 -18.70 -23.33 -3.34
C GLU A 150 -17.27 -23.85 -3.14
N LYS A 151 -16.29 -22.95 -2.96
CA LYS A 151 -14.86 -23.32 -2.92
C LYS A 151 -14.18 -22.96 -1.60
N ASN A 152 -14.86 -22.28 -0.67
CA ASN A 152 -14.31 -21.75 0.58
C ASN A 152 -13.12 -20.80 0.33
N ILE A 153 -13.14 -20.04 -0.78
CA ILE A 153 -12.09 -19.08 -1.15
C ILE A 153 -12.71 -17.68 -1.08
N PHE A 154 -12.16 -16.83 -0.22
CA PHE A 154 -12.56 -15.42 -0.16
C PHE A 154 -11.57 -14.54 -0.92
N ILE A 155 -12.10 -13.76 -1.87
CA ILE A 155 -11.43 -12.62 -2.49
C ILE A 155 -12.27 -11.36 -2.28
N THR A 156 -11.63 -10.20 -2.28
CA THR A 156 -12.33 -8.97 -1.93
C THR A 156 -13.08 -8.40 -3.14
N PRO A 157 -14.42 -8.20 -3.08
CA PRO A 157 -15.14 -7.53 -4.15
C PRO A 157 -14.76 -6.04 -4.20
N GLY A 158 -14.53 -5.52 -5.40
CA GLY A 158 -14.03 -4.15 -5.59
C GLY A 158 -15.05 -3.08 -5.17
N LYS A 159 -16.33 -3.38 -5.17
CA LYS A 159 -17.39 -2.44 -4.76
C LYS A 159 -17.23 -1.89 -3.34
N ILE A 160 -16.55 -2.60 -2.44
CA ILE A 160 -16.29 -2.09 -1.08
C ILE A 160 -15.35 -0.86 -1.06
N PHE A 161 -14.67 -0.59 -2.18
CA PHE A 161 -13.79 0.57 -2.36
C PHE A 161 -14.46 1.73 -3.10
N GLY A 162 -15.74 1.58 -3.47
CA GLY A 162 -16.52 2.59 -4.18
C GLY A 162 -17.18 2.05 -5.45
N SER A 163 -18.08 2.84 -6.03
CA SER A 163 -18.89 2.46 -7.21
C SER A 163 -18.06 2.05 -8.42
N GLU A 164 -16.92 2.70 -8.62
CA GLU A 164 -16.00 2.38 -9.71
C GLU A 164 -15.35 0.99 -9.60
N GLY A 165 -15.46 0.36 -8.41
CA GLY A 165 -14.98 -0.99 -8.15
C GLY A 165 -15.96 -2.11 -8.51
N ASN A 166 -17.17 -1.82 -8.98
CA ASN A 166 -18.22 -2.83 -9.18
C ASN A 166 -17.83 -3.98 -10.13
N GLU A 167 -16.97 -3.70 -11.12
CA GLU A 167 -16.50 -4.68 -12.10
C GLU A 167 -15.15 -5.31 -11.71
N TYR A 168 -14.70 -5.12 -10.46
CA TYR A 168 -13.36 -5.52 -10.04
C TYR A 168 -13.39 -6.43 -8.81
N VAL A 169 -12.33 -7.21 -8.70
CA VAL A 169 -11.96 -7.95 -7.49
C VAL A 169 -10.52 -7.62 -7.10
N ARG A 170 -10.23 -7.67 -5.80
CA ARG A 170 -8.88 -7.47 -5.28
C ARG A 170 -8.37 -8.74 -4.63
N ILE A 171 -7.21 -9.22 -5.09
CA ILE A 171 -6.53 -10.38 -4.55
C ILE A 171 -5.26 -9.94 -3.82
N SER A 172 -5.10 -10.37 -2.57
CA SER A 172 -3.94 -10.04 -1.73
C SER A 172 -2.78 -10.98 -2.01
N LEU A 173 -1.55 -10.45 -2.00
CA LEU A 173 -0.31 -11.21 -2.02
C LEU A 173 0.18 -11.54 -0.59
N CYS A 174 -0.51 -11.07 0.45
CA CYS A 174 -0.26 -11.44 1.83
C CYS A 174 -0.83 -12.83 2.13
N LEU A 175 -0.19 -13.55 3.03
CA LEU A 175 -0.72 -14.78 3.63
C LEU A 175 -1.39 -14.42 4.94
#